data_04e339c1d6009d285bc47a11d4cf1ad2
#
_entry.id   04e339c1d6009d285bc47a11d4cf1ad2
#
_cell.length_a   1.000
_cell.length_b   1.000
_cell.length_c   1.000
_cell.angle_alpha   90.00
_cell.angle_beta   90.00
_cell.angle_gamma   90.00
#
_symmetry.space_group_name_H-M   'P 1'
#
loop_
_entity.id
_entity.type
_entity.pdbx_description
1 polymer ?
#
loop_
_entity_poly.entity_id
_entity_poly.type
_entity_poly.pdbx_seq_one_letter_code
_entity_poly.pdbx_strand_id
1 'polypeptide(L)'
;MLLADSYLLFLVDMPTQSQLLNPNFYLPLLFNAVRIAFILLFAYLCAKAVGRLLKTLRSYIVKMMLKSGGETEYELEKRVQTISGVARKVLHVVIWCIAGIMILKEMNFDVRPLLAGAGIAGVAIGFGAQSIVKDVLSGIFLLVENQLRVHDVAIINGKSGLVEEINLRTTVLRGEDGAVHIFPNGSIQDISNLTREFSYYVWSVSVSYQEDTDHVIEVLKEIGDQLMKEEPYH
;
A
#
# COMPACT_ATOMS: atom_id res chain seq x y z
N MET A 1 -55.69 -5.54 -8.10
CA MET A 1 -56.06 -6.58 -7.13
C MET A 1 -54.87 -6.94 -6.22
N LEU A 2 -53.62 -6.88 -6.67
CA LEU A 2 -52.40 -7.19 -5.88
C LEU A 2 -51.99 -6.10 -4.83
N LEU A 3 -52.48 -4.88 -4.94
CA LEU A 3 -52.14 -3.79 -3.97
C LEU A 3 -53.04 -3.78 -2.75
N ALA A 4 -54.27 -4.35 -2.85
CA ALA A 4 -55.19 -4.41 -1.72
C ALA A 4 -54.79 -5.47 -0.67
N ASP A 5 -54.14 -6.57 -1.10
CA ASP A 5 -53.72 -7.63 -0.21
C ASP A 5 -52.47 -7.20 0.63
N SER A 6 -51.65 -6.29 0.12
CA SER A 6 -50.49 -5.76 0.86
C SER A 6 -50.91 -4.84 2.01
N TYR A 7 -51.98 -4.07 1.84
CA TYR A 7 -52.51 -3.20 2.91
C TYR A 7 -53.27 -3.99 3.98
N LEU A 8 -53.91 -5.11 3.60
CA LEU A 8 -54.58 -6.00 4.55
C LEU A 8 -53.59 -6.73 5.46
N LEU A 9 -52.41 -7.14 4.93
CA LEU A 9 -51.34 -7.74 5.73
C LEU A 9 -50.77 -6.75 6.75
N PHE A 10 -50.71 -5.45 6.43
CA PHE A 10 -50.21 -4.42 7.36
C PHE A 10 -51.21 -4.08 8.50
N LEU A 11 -52.52 -4.30 8.27
CA LEU A 11 -53.57 -4.06 9.26
C LEU A 11 -53.80 -5.24 10.23
N VAL A 12 -53.36 -6.47 9.85
CA VAL A 12 -53.54 -7.68 10.66
C VAL A 12 -52.58 -7.71 11.86
N ASP A 13 -51.43 -7.00 11.79
CA ASP A 13 -50.40 -7.00 12.86
C ASP A 13 -50.49 -5.77 13.82
N MET A 14 -51.61 -5.04 13.85
CA MET A 14 -51.81 -4.01 14.88
C MET A 14 -51.97 -4.70 16.25
N PRO A 15 -51.07 -4.43 17.22
CA PRO A 15 -51.17 -5.07 18.53
C PRO A 15 -52.49 -4.70 19.19
N THR A 16 -53.24 -5.73 19.65
CA THR A 16 -54.48 -5.54 20.39
C THR A 16 -54.21 -4.83 21.72
N GLN A 17 -55.19 -4.05 22.23
CA GLN A 17 -55.02 -3.31 23.50
C GLN A 17 -54.56 -4.18 24.66
N SER A 18 -54.94 -5.47 24.68
CA SER A 18 -54.47 -6.45 25.67
C SER A 18 -53.00 -6.83 25.52
N GLN A 19 -52.44 -6.80 24.30
CA GLN A 19 -51.03 -7.02 24.04
C GLN A 19 -50.19 -5.79 24.41
N LEU A 20 -50.72 -4.58 24.28
CA LEU A 20 -50.05 -3.34 24.67
C LEU A 20 -49.92 -3.19 26.20
N LEU A 21 -50.76 -3.87 26.98
CA LEU A 21 -50.70 -3.87 28.46
C LEU A 21 -49.78 -4.97 29.02
N ASN A 22 -49.24 -5.86 28.17
CA ASN A 22 -48.38 -6.95 28.62
C ASN A 22 -46.90 -6.53 28.62
N PRO A 23 -46.23 -6.48 29.80
CA PRO A 23 -44.80 -6.12 29.89
C PRO A 23 -43.89 -6.96 28.98
N ASN A 24 -44.26 -8.22 28.75
CA ASN A 24 -43.49 -9.14 27.89
C ASN A 24 -43.50 -8.77 26.42
N PHE A 25 -44.41 -7.91 25.97
CA PHE A 25 -44.45 -7.40 24.61
C PHE A 25 -43.34 -6.38 24.34
N TYR A 26 -42.99 -5.59 25.35
CA TYR A 26 -41.94 -4.56 25.23
C TYR A 26 -40.50 -5.10 25.44
N LEU A 27 -40.35 -6.25 26.11
CA LEU A 27 -39.05 -6.84 26.38
C LEU A 27 -38.20 -7.05 25.11
N PRO A 28 -38.68 -7.72 24.03
CA PRO A 28 -37.90 -7.88 22.80
C PRO A 28 -37.59 -6.55 22.11
N LEU A 29 -38.52 -5.59 22.12
CA LEU A 29 -38.28 -4.26 21.57
C LEU A 29 -37.18 -3.52 22.34
N LEU A 30 -37.20 -3.62 23.67
CA LEU A 30 -36.19 -3.03 24.55
C LEU A 30 -34.82 -3.66 24.27
N PHE A 31 -34.74 -5.00 24.17
CA PHE A 31 -33.49 -5.70 23.84
C PHE A 31 -32.95 -5.30 22.48
N ASN A 32 -33.79 -5.18 21.44
CA ASN A 32 -33.37 -4.70 20.12
C ASN A 32 -32.89 -3.25 20.19
N ALA A 33 -33.60 -2.36 20.92
CA ALA A 33 -33.17 -0.98 21.08
C ALA A 33 -31.81 -0.89 21.81
N VAL A 34 -31.57 -1.70 22.83
CA VAL A 34 -30.28 -1.75 23.53
C VAL A 34 -29.16 -2.26 22.61
N ARG A 35 -29.43 -3.27 21.77
CA ARG A 35 -28.44 -3.77 20.78
C ARG A 35 -28.12 -2.71 19.74
N ILE A 36 -29.13 -2.03 19.19
CA ILE A 36 -28.93 -0.94 18.23
C ILE A 36 -28.11 0.19 18.87
N ALA A 37 -28.44 0.59 20.09
CA ALA A 37 -27.68 1.60 20.83
C ALA A 37 -26.23 1.18 21.05
N PHE A 38 -25.99 -0.11 21.36
CA PHE A 38 -24.64 -0.66 21.50
C PHE A 38 -23.86 -0.63 20.17
N ILE A 39 -24.49 -1.01 19.04
CA ILE A 39 -23.88 -0.95 17.70
C ILE A 39 -23.49 0.48 17.36
N LEU A 40 -24.38 1.46 17.59
CA LEU A 40 -24.12 2.88 17.32
C LEU A 40 -22.97 3.41 18.20
N LEU A 41 -22.98 3.08 19.49
CA LEU A 41 -21.92 3.46 20.43
C LEU A 41 -20.58 2.85 20.00
N PHE A 42 -20.56 1.57 19.65
CA PHE A 42 -19.35 0.88 19.21
C PHE A 42 -18.82 1.48 17.90
N ALA A 43 -19.69 1.71 16.89
CA ALA A 43 -19.31 2.36 15.64
C ALA A 43 -18.73 3.77 15.87
N TYR A 44 -19.35 4.54 16.77
CA TYR A 44 -18.85 5.87 17.15
C TYR A 44 -17.47 5.78 17.82
N LEU A 45 -17.27 4.84 18.74
CA LEU A 45 -15.98 4.63 19.40
C LEU A 45 -14.89 4.20 18.40
N CYS A 46 -15.21 3.28 17.48
CA CYS A 46 -14.32 2.88 16.39
C CYS A 46 -13.96 4.07 15.49
N ALA A 47 -14.93 4.84 15.06
CA ALA A 47 -14.71 6.04 14.23
C ALA A 47 -13.82 7.08 14.94
N LYS A 48 -14.04 7.28 16.24
CA LYS A 48 -13.23 8.17 17.08
C LYS A 48 -11.80 7.62 17.28
N ALA A 49 -11.64 6.29 17.48
CA ALA A 49 -10.34 5.63 17.61
C ALA A 49 -9.53 5.75 16.32
N VAL A 50 -10.14 5.48 15.16
CA VAL A 50 -9.53 5.67 13.84
C VAL A 50 -9.07 7.11 13.64
N GLY A 51 -9.92 8.10 14.00
CA GLY A 51 -9.56 9.50 13.91
C GLY A 51 -8.35 9.90 14.77
N ARG A 52 -8.24 9.33 15.99
CA ARG A 52 -7.08 9.55 16.88
C ARG A 52 -5.82 8.88 16.35
N LEU A 53 -5.94 7.61 15.92
CA LEU A 53 -4.83 6.84 15.37
C LEU A 53 -4.22 7.54 14.16
N LEU A 54 -5.05 7.97 13.19
CA LEU A 54 -4.59 8.70 12.00
C LEU A 54 -3.93 10.03 12.35
N LYS A 55 -4.42 10.74 13.38
CA LYS A 55 -3.80 11.98 13.86
C LYS A 55 -2.40 11.72 14.47
N THR A 56 -2.27 10.66 15.26
CA THR A 56 -0.98 10.27 15.87
C THR A 56 0.01 9.80 14.81
N LEU A 57 -0.44 8.95 13.85
CA LEU A 57 0.39 8.51 12.72
C LEU A 57 0.87 9.71 11.87
N ARG A 58 -0.02 10.66 11.57
CA ARG A 58 0.34 11.89 10.86
C ARG A 58 1.49 12.62 11.54
N SER A 59 1.37 12.90 12.85
CA SER A 59 2.40 13.62 13.59
C SER A 59 3.73 12.86 13.66
N TYR A 60 3.67 11.53 13.71
CA TYR A 60 4.85 10.67 13.70
C TYR A 60 5.55 10.69 12.33
N ILE A 61 4.79 10.53 11.24
CA ILE A 61 5.30 10.54 9.86
C ILE A 61 5.96 11.89 9.54
N VAL A 62 5.29 13.01 9.85
CA VAL A 62 5.86 14.36 9.62
C VAL A 62 7.18 14.54 10.36
N LYS A 63 7.25 14.15 11.65
CA LYS A 63 8.49 14.23 12.44
C LYS A 63 9.61 13.35 11.87
N MET A 64 9.27 12.16 11.35
CA MET A 64 10.25 11.25 10.78
C MET A 64 10.81 11.79 9.46
N MET A 65 9.94 12.32 8.58
CA MET A 65 10.33 12.89 7.29
C MET A 65 11.15 14.17 7.43
N LEU A 66 10.84 15.02 8.40
CA LEU A 66 11.65 16.22 8.71
C LEU A 66 13.10 15.88 9.12
N LYS A 67 13.30 14.73 9.76
CA LYS A 67 14.64 14.27 10.18
C LYS A 67 15.48 13.78 8.99
N SER A 68 14.86 13.39 7.89
CA SER A 68 15.55 12.89 6.68
C SER A 68 16.02 13.99 5.73
N GLY A 69 15.60 15.25 5.91
CA GLY A 69 16.09 16.45 5.19
C GLY A 69 15.72 16.46 3.69
N GLY A 70 15.11 17.53 3.22
CA GLY A 70 14.87 17.71 1.78
C GLY A 70 13.61 18.48 1.41
N GLU A 71 12.57 18.45 2.22
CA GLU A 71 11.32 19.17 1.95
C GLU A 71 10.99 20.13 3.11
N THR A 72 10.27 21.22 2.82
CA THR A 72 9.82 22.14 3.85
C THR A 72 8.73 21.48 4.71
N GLU A 73 8.75 21.76 6.03
CA GLU A 73 7.76 21.23 6.98
C GLU A 73 6.31 21.47 6.51
N TYR A 74 6.07 22.63 5.90
CA TYR A 74 4.75 23.00 5.41
C TYR A 74 4.26 22.10 4.25
N GLU A 75 5.11 21.76 3.30
CA GLU A 75 4.75 20.93 2.15
C GLU A 75 4.48 19.48 2.57
N LEU A 76 5.34 18.93 3.43
CA LEU A 76 5.16 17.61 4.02
C LEU A 76 3.86 17.53 4.82
N GLU A 77 3.61 18.53 5.66
CA GLU A 77 2.40 18.56 6.47
C GLU A 77 1.12 18.59 5.62
N LYS A 78 1.11 19.41 4.56
CA LYS A 78 -0.02 19.51 3.63
C LYS A 78 -0.30 18.19 2.90
N ARG A 79 0.76 17.52 2.41
CA ARG A 79 0.67 16.21 1.73
C ARG A 79 0.11 15.14 2.66
N VAL A 80 0.69 14.98 3.86
CA VAL A 80 0.26 13.99 4.86
C VAL A 80 -1.15 14.30 5.37
N GLN A 81 -1.52 15.59 5.49
CA GLN A 81 -2.87 16.00 5.86
C GLN A 81 -3.90 15.57 4.83
N THR A 82 -3.62 15.77 3.55
CA THR A 82 -4.54 15.38 2.47
C THR A 82 -4.75 13.86 2.46
N ILE A 83 -3.67 13.08 2.50
CA ILE A 83 -3.73 11.60 2.49
C ILE A 83 -4.49 11.08 3.72
N SER A 84 -4.13 11.56 4.91
CA SER A 84 -4.81 11.15 6.16
C SER A 84 -6.27 11.59 6.21
N GLY A 85 -6.60 12.73 5.58
CA GLY A 85 -7.96 13.21 5.45
C GLY A 85 -8.84 12.31 4.57
N VAL A 86 -8.31 11.89 3.42
CA VAL A 86 -8.99 10.94 2.53
C VAL A 86 -9.15 9.59 3.21
N ALA A 87 -8.07 9.04 3.79
CA ALA A 87 -8.11 7.76 4.50
C ALA A 87 -9.16 7.78 5.64
N ARG A 88 -9.23 8.88 6.41
CA ARG A 88 -10.25 9.05 7.45
C ARG A 88 -11.66 8.98 6.89
N LYS A 89 -11.94 9.72 5.79
CA LYS A 89 -13.27 9.73 5.18
C LYS A 89 -13.68 8.33 4.70
N VAL A 90 -12.78 7.63 4.01
CA VAL A 90 -13.03 6.26 3.53
C VAL A 90 -13.33 5.32 4.68
N LEU A 91 -12.49 5.31 5.74
CA LEU A 91 -12.69 4.45 6.91
C LEU A 91 -14.00 4.78 7.66
N HIS A 92 -14.36 6.06 7.75
CA HIS A 92 -15.65 6.44 8.35
C HIS A 92 -16.82 5.89 7.54
N VAL A 93 -16.80 6.02 6.20
CA VAL A 93 -17.86 5.45 5.34
C VAL A 93 -17.96 3.94 5.55
N VAL A 94 -16.86 3.22 5.58
CA VAL A 94 -16.86 1.76 5.79
C VAL A 94 -17.46 1.40 7.16
N ILE A 95 -17.04 2.08 8.24
CA ILE A 95 -17.56 1.83 9.60
C ILE A 95 -19.06 2.05 9.64
N TRP A 96 -19.55 3.16 9.07
CA TRP A 96 -20.99 3.47 9.09
C TRP A 96 -21.80 2.55 8.17
N CYS A 97 -21.25 2.10 7.04
CA CYS A 97 -21.89 1.07 6.20
C CYS A 97 -22.07 -0.25 6.95
N ILE A 98 -21.01 -0.70 7.65
CA ILE A 98 -21.08 -1.93 8.46
C ILE A 98 -22.10 -1.78 9.58
N ALA A 99 -22.07 -0.68 10.31
CA ALA A 99 -23.02 -0.40 11.37
C ALA A 99 -24.47 -0.36 10.85
N GLY A 100 -24.70 0.25 9.68
CA GLY A 100 -26.00 0.30 9.02
C GLY A 100 -26.53 -1.10 8.68
N ILE A 101 -25.69 -1.96 8.09
CA ILE A 101 -26.07 -3.36 7.80
C ILE A 101 -26.40 -4.13 9.08
N MET A 102 -25.60 -3.93 10.16
CA MET A 102 -25.88 -4.57 11.45
C MET A 102 -27.21 -4.11 12.05
N ILE A 103 -27.53 -2.82 11.96
CA ILE A 103 -28.80 -2.26 12.43
C ILE A 103 -29.99 -2.84 11.63
N LEU A 104 -29.89 -2.89 10.30
CA LEU A 104 -30.91 -3.49 9.46
C LEU A 104 -31.19 -4.94 9.82
N LYS A 105 -30.10 -5.70 10.15
CA LYS A 105 -30.22 -7.08 10.63
C LYS A 105 -30.99 -7.17 11.96
N GLU A 106 -30.73 -6.29 12.94
CA GLU A 106 -31.49 -6.25 14.20
C GLU A 106 -32.95 -5.85 14.01
N MET A 107 -33.25 -5.11 12.94
CA MET A 107 -34.62 -4.79 12.55
C MET A 107 -35.33 -5.93 11.76
N ASN A 108 -34.73 -7.13 11.71
CA ASN A 108 -35.19 -8.30 10.95
C ASN A 108 -35.28 -8.12 9.43
N PHE A 109 -34.56 -7.13 8.86
CA PHE A 109 -34.39 -7.04 7.41
C PHE A 109 -33.45 -8.15 6.90
N ASP A 110 -33.78 -8.73 5.74
CA ASP A 110 -32.86 -9.65 5.08
C ASP A 110 -31.67 -8.89 4.49
N VAL A 111 -30.52 -9.01 5.16
CA VAL A 111 -29.26 -8.34 4.75
C VAL A 111 -28.44 -9.16 3.75
N ARG A 112 -28.86 -10.40 3.41
CA ARG A 112 -28.10 -11.26 2.47
C ARG A 112 -27.88 -10.61 1.11
N PRO A 113 -28.87 -9.92 0.49
CA PRO A 113 -28.64 -9.21 -0.78
C PRO A 113 -27.61 -8.07 -0.65
N LEU A 114 -27.62 -7.35 0.49
CA LEU A 114 -26.65 -6.29 0.75
C LEU A 114 -25.25 -6.83 0.94
N LEU A 115 -25.11 -7.95 1.66
CA LEU A 115 -23.81 -8.62 1.83
C LEU A 115 -23.30 -9.19 0.52
N ALA A 116 -24.16 -9.77 -0.32
CA ALA A 116 -23.78 -10.25 -1.65
C ALA A 116 -23.28 -9.08 -2.54
N GLY A 117 -24.00 -7.95 -2.56
CA GLY A 117 -23.59 -6.75 -3.28
C GLY A 117 -22.27 -6.16 -2.74
N ALA A 118 -22.12 -6.10 -1.42
CA ALA A 118 -20.87 -5.67 -0.79
C ALA A 118 -19.70 -6.61 -1.12
N GLY A 119 -19.95 -7.91 -1.21
CA GLY A 119 -18.96 -8.91 -1.65
C GLY A 119 -18.47 -8.64 -3.07
N ILE A 120 -19.39 -8.43 -4.02
CA ILE A 120 -19.06 -8.09 -5.41
C ILE A 120 -18.27 -6.78 -5.48
N ALA A 121 -18.71 -5.74 -4.74
CA ALA A 121 -17.98 -4.48 -4.65
C ALA A 121 -16.58 -4.66 -4.06
N GLY A 122 -16.44 -5.52 -3.04
CA GLY A 122 -15.14 -5.86 -2.44
C GLY A 122 -14.18 -6.52 -3.43
N VAL A 123 -14.68 -7.44 -4.25
CA VAL A 123 -13.90 -8.09 -5.33
C VAL A 123 -13.45 -7.05 -6.36
N ALA A 124 -14.35 -6.15 -6.79
CA ALA A 124 -14.01 -5.09 -7.74
C ALA A 124 -12.92 -4.14 -7.19
N ILE A 125 -13.04 -3.75 -5.91
CA ILE A 125 -12.02 -2.93 -5.22
C ILE A 125 -10.70 -3.71 -5.11
N GLY A 126 -10.76 -5.02 -4.82
CA GLY A 126 -9.60 -5.91 -4.76
C GLY A 126 -8.83 -5.97 -6.08
N PHE A 127 -9.53 -6.13 -7.20
CA PHE A 127 -8.91 -6.06 -8.53
C PHE A 127 -8.33 -4.68 -8.83
N GLY A 128 -9.02 -3.59 -8.42
CA GLY A 128 -8.50 -2.23 -8.57
C GLY A 128 -7.23 -1.96 -7.74
N ALA A 129 -7.05 -2.64 -6.61
CA ALA A 129 -5.91 -2.50 -5.72
C ALA A 129 -4.80 -3.55 -5.98
N GLN A 130 -4.99 -4.50 -6.87
CA GLN A 130 -4.09 -5.64 -7.11
C GLN A 130 -2.64 -5.21 -7.41
N SER A 131 -2.47 -4.17 -8.24
CA SER A 131 -1.13 -3.66 -8.58
C SER A 131 -0.41 -3.11 -7.35
N ILE A 132 -1.10 -2.39 -6.47
CA ILE A 132 -0.51 -1.84 -5.25
C ILE A 132 -0.03 -2.96 -4.32
N VAL A 133 -0.86 -4.00 -4.16
CA VAL A 133 -0.50 -5.17 -3.34
C VAL A 133 0.72 -5.89 -3.94
N LYS A 134 0.74 -6.08 -5.26
CA LYS A 134 1.87 -6.67 -5.98
C LYS A 134 3.14 -5.86 -5.78
N ASP A 135 3.07 -4.51 -5.94
CA ASP A 135 4.22 -3.63 -5.76
C ASP A 135 4.82 -3.74 -4.35
N VAL A 136 3.95 -3.71 -3.32
CA VAL A 136 4.37 -3.78 -1.91
C VAL A 136 5.01 -5.14 -1.59
N LEU A 137 4.39 -6.24 -2.01
CA LEU A 137 4.95 -7.58 -1.78
C LEU A 137 6.29 -7.75 -2.49
N SER A 138 6.39 -7.34 -3.76
CA SER A 138 7.66 -7.38 -4.50
C SER A 138 8.74 -6.52 -3.82
N GLY A 139 8.40 -5.33 -3.34
CA GLY A 139 9.34 -4.48 -2.61
C GLY A 139 9.84 -5.12 -1.31
N ILE A 140 8.96 -5.80 -0.56
CA ILE A 140 9.35 -6.55 0.64
C ILE A 140 10.34 -7.67 0.27
N PHE A 141 10.05 -8.46 -0.78
CA PHE A 141 10.94 -9.54 -1.21
C PHE A 141 12.27 -9.03 -1.74
N LEU A 142 12.30 -7.94 -2.51
CA LEU A 142 13.55 -7.29 -2.93
C LEU A 142 14.49 -7.00 -1.75
N LEU A 143 13.92 -6.49 -0.63
CA LEU A 143 14.67 -6.16 0.57
C LEU A 143 15.04 -7.40 1.39
N VAL A 144 14.11 -8.34 1.61
CA VAL A 144 14.32 -9.55 2.43
C VAL A 144 15.32 -10.49 1.78
N GLU A 145 15.25 -10.67 0.45
CA GLU A 145 16.15 -11.51 -0.32
C GLU A 145 17.47 -10.79 -0.66
N ASN A 146 17.57 -9.49 -0.30
CA ASN A 146 18.76 -8.69 -0.55
C ASN A 146 19.22 -8.74 -2.02
N GLN A 147 18.24 -8.62 -2.94
CA GLN A 147 18.50 -8.67 -4.38
C GLN A 147 19.19 -7.40 -4.87
N LEU A 148 18.83 -6.25 -4.31
CA LEU A 148 19.39 -4.95 -4.58
C LEU A 148 19.67 -4.20 -3.28
N ARG A 149 20.69 -3.35 -3.31
CA ARG A 149 21.03 -2.41 -2.24
C ARG A 149 21.10 -0.99 -2.80
N VAL A 150 20.89 -0.01 -1.95
CA VAL A 150 21.18 1.40 -2.30
C VAL A 150 22.67 1.52 -2.60
N HIS A 151 23.00 2.22 -3.65
CA HIS A 151 24.33 2.40 -4.27
C HIS A 151 24.83 1.19 -5.10
N ASP A 152 24.02 0.14 -5.31
CA ASP A 152 24.34 -0.85 -6.34
C ASP A 152 24.16 -0.24 -7.75
N VAL A 153 24.97 -0.68 -8.70
CA VAL A 153 24.73 -0.47 -10.12
C VAL A 153 23.95 -1.66 -10.65
N ALA A 154 22.77 -1.41 -11.21
CA ALA A 154 21.89 -2.47 -11.66
C ALA A 154 21.24 -2.15 -13.01
N ILE A 155 20.85 -3.21 -13.72
CA ILE A 155 19.97 -3.13 -14.88
C ILE A 155 18.60 -3.68 -14.46
N ILE A 156 17.56 -2.85 -14.54
CA ILE A 156 16.18 -3.24 -14.24
C ILE A 156 15.35 -3.04 -15.50
N ASN A 157 14.71 -4.10 -15.98
CA ASN A 157 13.89 -4.07 -17.21
C ASN A 157 14.63 -3.39 -18.38
N GLY A 158 15.94 -3.66 -18.54
CA GLY A 158 16.77 -3.11 -19.61
C GLY A 158 17.25 -1.67 -19.39
N LYS A 159 16.97 -1.03 -18.26
CA LYS A 159 17.51 0.29 -17.89
C LYS A 159 18.62 0.13 -16.87
N SER A 160 19.82 0.64 -17.22
CA SER A 160 21.00 0.64 -16.35
C SER A 160 21.04 1.91 -15.50
N GLY A 161 21.53 1.79 -14.27
CA GLY A 161 21.76 2.94 -13.41
C GLY A 161 22.17 2.59 -11.99
N LEU A 162 22.50 3.62 -11.23
CA LEU A 162 22.77 3.55 -9.80
C LEU A 162 21.45 3.50 -9.02
N VAL A 163 21.31 2.55 -8.12
CA VAL A 163 20.15 2.47 -7.20
C VAL A 163 20.26 3.58 -6.17
N GLU A 164 19.40 4.60 -6.27
CA GLU A 164 19.35 5.70 -5.31
C GLU A 164 18.47 5.38 -4.11
N GLU A 165 17.30 4.76 -4.37
CA GLU A 165 16.33 4.45 -3.32
C GLU A 165 15.61 3.14 -3.60
N ILE A 166 15.35 2.39 -2.54
CA ILE A 166 14.45 1.23 -2.55
C ILE A 166 13.34 1.51 -1.54
N ASN A 167 12.18 1.89 -2.05
CA ASN A 167 10.99 2.16 -1.26
C ASN A 167 10.08 0.93 -1.23
N LEU A 168 9.08 0.93 -0.35
CA LEU A 168 8.13 -0.17 -0.21
C LEU A 168 7.41 -0.52 -1.53
N ARG A 169 7.11 0.49 -2.36
CA ARG A 169 6.36 0.32 -3.61
C ARG A 169 7.20 0.56 -4.87
N THR A 170 8.28 1.31 -4.78
CA THR A 170 9.08 1.75 -5.93
C THR A 170 10.57 1.62 -5.68
N THR A 171 11.31 1.27 -6.72
CA THR A 171 12.78 1.36 -6.78
C THR A 171 13.17 2.48 -7.72
N VAL A 172 14.13 3.31 -7.32
CA VAL A 172 14.62 4.48 -8.08
C VAL A 172 16.03 4.22 -8.53
N LEU A 173 16.25 4.35 -9.84
CA LEU A 173 17.57 4.28 -10.48
C LEU A 173 17.94 5.63 -11.10
N ARG A 174 19.23 5.99 -10.98
CA ARG A 174 19.83 7.12 -11.69
C ARG A 174 20.65 6.59 -12.87
N GLY A 175 20.24 6.89 -14.10
CA GLY A 175 20.99 6.59 -15.30
C GLY A 175 22.26 7.44 -15.41
N GLU A 176 23.23 6.97 -16.21
CA GLU A 176 24.48 7.72 -16.50
C GLU A 176 24.23 9.06 -17.19
N ASP A 177 23.10 9.16 -17.93
CA ASP A 177 22.61 10.40 -18.56
C ASP A 177 21.96 11.37 -17.57
N GLY A 178 21.92 11.01 -16.27
CA GLY A 178 21.26 11.77 -15.21
C GLY A 178 19.75 11.54 -15.11
N ALA A 179 19.16 10.73 -15.99
CA ALA A 179 17.73 10.41 -15.94
C ALA A 179 17.36 9.62 -14.70
N VAL A 180 16.25 9.98 -14.05
CA VAL A 180 15.69 9.24 -12.92
C VAL A 180 14.65 8.26 -13.42
N HIS A 181 14.90 6.97 -13.25
CA HIS A 181 13.96 5.90 -13.59
C HIS A 181 13.27 5.40 -12.32
N ILE A 182 11.94 5.50 -12.28
CA ILE A 182 11.12 5.05 -11.13
C ILE A 182 10.34 3.82 -11.55
N PHE A 183 10.64 2.68 -10.93
CA PHE A 183 9.99 1.40 -11.22
C PHE A 183 9.04 1.05 -10.09
N PRO A 184 7.72 0.81 -10.36
CA PRO A 184 6.89 0.07 -9.42
C PRO A 184 7.48 -1.33 -9.20
N ASN A 185 7.72 -1.72 -7.95
CA ASN A 185 8.42 -2.98 -7.66
C ASN A 185 7.74 -4.21 -8.28
N GLY A 186 6.40 -4.22 -8.35
CA GLY A 186 5.64 -5.29 -8.98
C GLY A 186 5.74 -5.34 -10.52
N SER A 187 6.32 -4.31 -11.16
CA SER A 187 6.57 -4.27 -12.60
C SER A 187 7.99 -4.72 -12.98
N ILE A 188 8.85 -4.97 -11.99
CA ILE A 188 10.19 -5.48 -12.20
C ILE A 188 10.08 -6.95 -12.59
N GLN A 189 10.61 -7.30 -13.76
CA GLN A 189 10.60 -8.65 -14.32
C GLN A 189 11.97 -9.31 -14.19
N ASP A 190 13.01 -8.53 -14.46
CA ASP A 190 14.40 -8.98 -14.39
C ASP A 190 15.28 -7.92 -13.72
N ILE A 191 16.28 -8.40 -12.99
CA ILE A 191 17.28 -7.59 -12.31
C ILE A 191 18.64 -8.20 -12.60
N SER A 192 19.56 -7.39 -13.14
CA SER A 192 20.98 -7.73 -13.20
C SER A 192 21.72 -6.76 -12.26
N ASN A 193 22.24 -7.27 -11.16
CA ASN A 193 23.07 -6.50 -10.23
C ASN A 193 24.54 -6.62 -10.68
N LEU A 194 25.15 -5.49 -11.02
CA LEU A 194 26.50 -5.44 -11.58
C LEU A 194 27.61 -5.23 -10.52
N THR A 195 27.19 -4.97 -9.26
CA THR A 195 28.12 -4.63 -8.17
C THR A 195 28.00 -5.58 -6.98
N ARG A 196 27.15 -6.61 -7.06
CA ARG A 196 26.97 -7.58 -5.99
C ARG A 196 28.24 -8.42 -5.84
N GLU A 197 28.89 -8.34 -4.68
CA GLU A 197 30.11 -9.04 -4.29
C GLU A 197 31.37 -8.59 -5.05
N PHE A 198 31.32 -8.49 -6.36
CA PHE A 198 32.41 -7.95 -7.19
C PHE A 198 31.83 -7.27 -8.44
N SER A 199 32.62 -6.39 -9.03
CA SER A 199 32.34 -5.81 -10.34
C SER A 199 33.56 -5.99 -11.23
N TYR A 200 33.34 -6.14 -12.53
CA TYR A 200 34.41 -6.09 -13.50
C TYR A 200 33.94 -5.32 -14.74
N TYR A 201 34.91 -4.74 -15.40
CA TYR A 201 34.71 -4.02 -16.64
C TYR A 201 35.51 -4.73 -17.76
N VAL A 202 34.81 -5.04 -18.87
CA VAL A 202 35.47 -5.59 -20.05
C VAL A 202 35.89 -4.44 -20.95
N TRP A 203 37.16 -4.21 -21.02
CA TRP A 203 37.74 -3.17 -21.86
C TRP A 203 38.35 -3.77 -23.13
N SER A 204 37.89 -3.29 -24.30
CA SER A 204 38.45 -3.70 -25.59
C SER A 204 39.51 -2.70 -26.02
N VAL A 205 40.76 -3.15 -26.04
CA VAL A 205 41.89 -2.35 -26.51
C VAL A 205 42.21 -2.71 -27.95
N SER A 206 42.17 -1.74 -28.84
CA SER A 206 42.56 -1.92 -30.23
C SER A 206 44.06 -1.65 -30.38
N VAL A 207 44.79 -2.59 -30.98
CA VAL A 207 46.25 -2.49 -31.22
C VAL A 207 46.54 -2.63 -32.71
N SER A 208 47.71 -2.15 -33.15
CA SER A 208 48.17 -2.31 -34.53
C SER A 208 48.36 -3.78 -34.91
N TYR A 209 48.07 -4.15 -36.15
CA TYR A 209 48.33 -5.51 -36.65
C TYR A 209 49.83 -5.92 -36.63
N GLN A 210 50.73 -4.95 -36.46
CA GLN A 210 52.17 -5.20 -36.43
C GLN A 210 52.69 -5.47 -35.01
N GLU A 211 51.86 -5.25 -34.00
CA GLU A 211 52.22 -5.46 -32.59
C GLU A 211 52.06 -6.93 -32.20
N ASP A 212 53.00 -7.39 -31.36
CA ASP A 212 52.89 -8.71 -30.74
C ASP A 212 51.84 -8.66 -29.61
N THR A 213 50.82 -9.48 -29.74
CA THR A 213 49.71 -9.53 -28.75
C THR A 213 50.21 -9.97 -27.37
N ASP A 214 51.22 -10.81 -27.28
CA ASP A 214 51.79 -11.27 -26.01
C ASP A 214 52.50 -10.11 -25.28
N HIS A 215 53.25 -9.30 -26.01
CA HIS A 215 53.86 -8.09 -25.47
C HIS A 215 52.85 -7.08 -24.99
N VAL A 216 51.77 -6.88 -25.72
CA VAL A 216 50.66 -5.96 -25.31
C VAL A 216 50.01 -6.45 -24.01
N ILE A 217 49.77 -7.75 -23.87
CA ILE A 217 49.22 -8.36 -22.65
C ILE A 217 50.14 -8.13 -21.44
N GLU A 218 51.47 -8.28 -21.66
CA GLU A 218 52.47 -8.06 -20.61
C GLU A 218 52.48 -6.60 -20.13
N VAL A 219 52.46 -5.64 -21.04
CA VAL A 219 52.37 -4.20 -20.73
C VAL A 219 51.07 -3.85 -20.00
N LEU A 220 49.92 -4.41 -20.44
CA LEU A 220 48.65 -4.18 -19.75
C LEU A 220 48.64 -4.76 -18.33
N LYS A 221 49.26 -5.92 -18.10
CA LYS A 221 49.41 -6.48 -16.76
C LYS A 221 50.30 -5.61 -15.87
N GLU A 222 51.42 -5.11 -16.41
CA GLU A 222 52.32 -4.22 -15.66
C GLU A 222 51.60 -2.92 -15.25
N ILE A 223 50.84 -2.31 -16.16
CA ILE A 223 49.99 -1.13 -15.86
C ILE A 223 48.97 -1.48 -14.79
N GLY A 224 48.29 -2.62 -14.88
CA GLY A 224 47.32 -3.08 -13.90
C GLY A 224 47.94 -3.25 -12.50
N ASP A 225 49.14 -3.86 -12.44
CA ASP A 225 49.89 -4.05 -11.18
C ASP A 225 50.37 -2.71 -10.58
N GLN A 226 50.68 -1.72 -11.40
CA GLN A 226 51.02 -0.37 -10.95
C GLN A 226 49.80 0.34 -10.38
N LEU A 227 48.67 0.33 -11.08
CA LEU A 227 47.41 0.94 -10.63
C LEU A 227 46.92 0.33 -9.30
N MET A 228 47.09 -0.99 -9.10
CA MET A 228 46.73 -1.65 -7.85
C MET A 228 47.57 -1.20 -6.64
N LYS A 229 48.73 -0.57 -6.87
CA LYS A 229 49.61 -0.05 -5.80
C LYS A 229 49.39 1.42 -5.50
N GLU A 230 48.67 2.13 -6.36
CA GLU A 230 48.39 3.56 -6.20
C GLU A 230 47.06 3.80 -5.47
N GLU A 231 47.05 4.63 -4.43
CA GLU A 231 45.83 5.17 -3.89
C GLU A 231 45.21 6.15 -4.92
N PRO A 232 43.91 6.10 -5.19
CA PRO A 232 42.81 5.49 -4.43
C PRO A 232 42.29 4.13 -4.99
N TYR A 233 43.06 3.46 -5.86
CA TYR A 233 42.61 2.22 -6.55
C TYR A 233 42.90 0.94 -5.76
N HIS A 234 43.33 1.11 -4.53
CA HIS A 234 43.74 0.04 -3.61
C HIS A 234 42.60 -0.38 -2.67
#